data_da11671b5c3547284ed1532d56961e8c
#
_entry.id   da11671b5c3547284ed1532d56961e8c
#
_cell.length_a   1.000
_cell.length_b   1.000
_cell.length_c   1.000
_cell.angle_alpha   90.00
_cell.angle_beta   90.00
_cell.angle_gamma   90.00
#
_symmetry.space_group_name_H-M   'P 1'
#
loop_
_entity.id
_entity.type
_entity.pdbx_description
1 polymer ?
#
loop_
_entity_poly.entity_id
_entity_poly.type
_entity_poly.pdbx_seq_one_letter_code
_entity_poly.pdbx_strand_id
1 'polypeptide(L)'
;MAASRRSNLNCFHFLMAFNARQAFFGSTPERLWRRRGALLRTEALAGTVANHQEDAKAQQLADWLMKDDKNQRENMLVVEDICQRLQSEASTLDVLPPQVVRLRKVQHLRRCIWTELAAPDDSRCLLQLQPTAAVAGLPRRAAQAFIQRHEPFSREWYAGSAGYLSLAQSEFCVALRSAKVNHDTLRLYAGAGIVSGSDAQQEWQEIDNKAAGLRSLLCP
;
A
#
# COMPACT_ATOMS: atom_id res chain seq x y z
N MET A 1 10.18 2.03 15.91
CA MET A 1 8.85 1.36 15.99
C MET A 1 7.91 2.02 17.00
N ALA A 2 8.26 2.22 18.28
CA ALA A 2 7.34 2.82 19.25
C ALA A 2 6.84 4.22 18.87
N ALA A 3 7.73 5.11 18.39
CA ALA A 3 7.34 6.43 17.89
C ALA A 3 6.40 6.34 16.67
N SER A 4 6.67 5.43 15.74
CA SER A 4 5.81 5.20 14.57
C SER A 4 4.40 4.76 14.96
N ARG A 5 4.28 3.83 15.93
CA ARG A 5 2.97 3.36 16.42
C ARG A 5 2.15 4.47 17.07
N ARG A 6 2.79 5.41 17.76
CA ARG A 6 2.09 6.57 18.34
C ARG A 6 1.64 7.59 17.31
N SER A 7 2.40 7.75 16.22
CA SER A 7 2.16 8.80 15.22
C SER A 7 1.34 8.36 14.01
N ASN A 8 1.31 7.05 13.69
CA ASN A 8 0.68 6.48 12.50
C ASN A 8 -0.39 5.45 12.89
N LEU A 9 -1.49 5.93 13.48
CA LEU A 9 -2.55 5.08 14.03
C LEU A 9 -3.28 4.23 12.97
N ASN A 10 -3.31 4.71 11.71
CA ASN A 10 -3.98 4.02 10.59
C ASN A 10 -2.99 3.16 9.77
N CYS A 11 -1.92 2.67 10.41
CA CYS A 11 -0.90 1.89 9.74
C CYS A 11 -0.66 0.54 10.43
N PHE A 12 -0.27 -0.45 9.64
CA PHE A 12 0.36 -1.69 10.10
C PHE A 12 1.84 -1.44 10.35
N HIS A 13 2.36 -2.03 11.42
CA HIS A 13 3.77 -1.88 11.79
C HIS A 13 4.43 -3.25 11.79
N PHE A 14 5.51 -3.39 11.02
CA PHE A 14 6.28 -4.62 10.94
C PHE A 14 7.77 -4.35 11.13
N LEU A 15 8.46 -5.33 11.67
CA LEU A 15 9.91 -5.34 11.87
C LEU A 15 10.42 -6.77 11.70
N MET A 16 11.43 -6.93 10.85
CA MET A 16 12.18 -8.16 10.69
C MET A 16 13.65 -7.85 10.95
N ALA A 17 14.18 -8.32 12.05
CA ALA A 17 15.60 -8.23 12.36
C ALA A 17 16.31 -9.51 11.92
N PHE A 18 17.30 -9.38 11.05
CA PHE A 18 18.08 -10.51 10.54
C PHE A 18 19.27 -10.82 11.47
N ASN A 19 19.83 -9.77 12.07
CA ASN A 19 20.89 -9.84 13.08
C ASN A 19 20.96 -8.50 13.83
N ALA A 20 21.98 -8.31 14.67
CA ALA A 20 22.14 -7.11 15.50
C ALA A 20 22.34 -5.80 14.70
N ARG A 21 22.68 -5.89 13.40
CA ARG A 21 23.02 -4.74 12.54
C ARG A 21 22.20 -4.64 11.26
N GLN A 22 21.32 -5.60 11.02
CA GLN A 22 20.51 -5.64 9.80
C GLN A 22 19.04 -5.88 10.13
N ALA A 23 18.20 -5.01 9.64
CA ALA A 23 16.75 -5.12 9.81
C ALA A 23 16.01 -4.48 8.64
N PHE A 24 14.79 -4.96 8.40
CA PHE A 24 13.82 -4.33 7.54
C PHE A 24 12.56 -4.03 8.34
N PHE A 25 12.03 -2.82 8.23
CA PHE A 25 10.87 -2.41 8.99
C PHE A 25 10.03 -1.40 8.22
N GLY A 26 8.77 -1.26 8.62
CA GLY A 26 7.87 -0.31 7.98
C GLY A 26 6.65 0.03 8.80
N SER A 27 5.96 1.07 8.30
CA SER A 27 4.69 1.56 8.82
C SER A 27 3.78 1.86 7.62
N THR A 28 3.03 0.86 7.18
CA THR A 28 2.25 0.88 5.95
C THR A 28 0.75 1.04 6.21
N PRO A 29 0.05 1.89 5.45
CA PRO A 29 -1.41 2.00 5.54
C PRO A 29 -2.14 0.91 4.74
N GLU A 30 -1.45 0.15 3.88
CA GLU A 30 -2.06 -0.72 2.88
C GLU A 30 -2.20 -2.16 3.37
N ARG A 31 -3.45 -2.62 3.50
CA ARG A 31 -3.75 -4.03 3.74
C ARG A 31 -3.68 -4.78 2.42
N LEU A 32 -2.95 -5.89 2.40
CA LEU A 32 -3.01 -6.83 1.27
C LEU A 32 -4.28 -7.68 1.37
N TRP A 33 -4.50 -8.35 2.50
CA TRP A 33 -5.78 -8.96 2.87
C TRP A 33 -5.89 -9.23 4.36
N ARG A 34 -7.11 -9.48 4.79
CA ARG A 34 -7.46 -10.11 6.07
C ARG A 34 -8.50 -11.17 5.81
N ARG A 35 -8.24 -12.40 6.27
CA ARG A 35 -9.19 -13.50 6.22
C ARG A 35 -9.62 -13.92 7.63
N ARG A 36 -10.89 -14.24 7.79
CA ARG A 36 -11.44 -14.90 8.98
C ARG A 36 -12.42 -15.98 8.49
N GLY A 37 -12.08 -17.27 8.70
CA GLY A 37 -12.80 -18.35 8.04
C GLY A 37 -12.78 -18.17 6.53
N ALA A 38 -13.93 -18.20 5.88
CA ALA A 38 -14.09 -17.95 4.44
C ALA A 38 -14.14 -16.46 4.08
N LEU A 39 -14.41 -15.56 5.04
CA LEU A 39 -14.54 -14.13 4.76
C LEU A 39 -13.15 -13.50 4.55
N LEU A 40 -12.95 -12.92 3.38
CA LEU A 40 -11.75 -12.17 3.01
C LEU A 40 -12.10 -10.71 2.79
N ARG A 41 -11.27 -9.84 3.32
CA ARG A 41 -11.28 -8.40 3.08
C ARG A 41 -9.93 -7.98 2.52
N THR A 42 -9.95 -7.33 1.38
CA THR A 42 -8.80 -6.63 0.80
C THR A 42 -9.17 -5.17 0.53
N GLU A 43 -8.24 -4.39 0.01
CA GLU A 43 -8.51 -2.98 -0.30
C GLU A 43 -7.62 -2.48 -1.44
N ALA A 44 -8.19 -1.58 -2.25
CA ALA A 44 -7.46 -0.79 -3.22
C ALA A 44 -7.11 0.55 -2.58
N LEU A 45 -5.83 0.77 -2.31
CA LEU A 45 -5.30 2.02 -1.76
C LEU A 45 -4.41 2.68 -2.82
N ALA A 46 -4.99 3.59 -3.60
CA ALA A 46 -4.30 4.32 -4.66
C ALA A 46 -5.00 5.66 -4.88
N GLY A 47 -4.30 6.62 -5.47
CA GLY A 47 -4.71 8.02 -5.48
C GLY A 47 -4.27 8.75 -4.21
N THR A 48 -3.54 9.87 -4.39
CA THR A 48 -2.85 10.54 -3.27
C THR A 48 -2.96 12.05 -3.38
N VAL A 49 -3.10 12.70 -2.21
CA VAL A 49 -2.92 14.14 -2.06
C VAL A 49 -2.10 14.42 -0.79
N ALA A 50 -1.42 15.55 -0.74
CA ALA A 50 -0.75 16.00 0.48
C ALA A 50 -1.76 16.16 1.64
N ASN A 51 -1.32 15.89 2.88
CA ASN A 51 -2.11 16.22 4.06
C ASN A 51 -1.68 17.56 4.64
N HIS A 52 -2.59 18.23 5.33
CA HIS A 52 -2.33 19.49 6.04
C HIS A 52 -2.54 19.31 7.54
N GLN A 53 -1.82 20.10 8.36
CA GLN A 53 -1.97 20.05 9.82
C GLN A 53 -3.28 20.68 10.28
N GLU A 54 -3.70 21.74 9.61
CA GLU A 54 -4.98 22.42 9.84
C GLU A 54 -6.12 21.55 9.28
N ASP A 55 -7.07 21.18 10.13
CA ASP A 55 -8.13 20.23 9.79
C ASP A 55 -9.02 20.73 8.65
N ALA A 56 -9.33 22.02 8.58
CA ALA A 56 -10.16 22.58 7.51
C ALA A 56 -9.49 22.43 6.13
N LYS A 57 -8.18 22.70 6.04
CA LYS A 57 -7.42 22.50 4.79
C LYS A 57 -7.27 21.01 4.44
N ALA A 58 -7.06 20.17 5.45
CA ALA A 58 -6.99 18.74 5.23
C ALA A 58 -8.33 18.20 4.68
N GLN A 59 -9.46 18.70 5.18
CA GLN A 59 -10.78 18.32 4.68
C GLN A 59 -11.01 18.80 3.24
N GLN A 60 -10.63 20.04 2.90
CA GLN A 60 -10.70 20.54 1.52
C GLN A 60 -9.91 19.65 0.54
N LEU A 61 -8.71 19.22 0.95
CA LEU A 61 -7.87 18.31 0.15
C LEU A 61 -8.52 16.92 0.02
N ALA A 62 -9.16 16.41 1.07
CA ALA A 62 -9.93 15.16 1.03
C ALA A 62 -11.10 15.25 0.07
N ASP A 63 -11.87 16.35 0.12
CA ASP A 63 -13.03 16.58 -0.74
C ASP A 63 -12.60 16.73 -2.22
N TRP A 64 -11.47 17.36 -2.46
CA TRP A 64 -10.86 17.44 -3.79
C TRP A 64 -10.47 16.03 -4.28
N LEU A 65 -9.72 15.27 -3.46
CA LEU A 65 -9.26 13.93 -3.80
C LEU A 65 -10.43 12.99 -4.17
N MET A 66 -11.55 13.12 -3.46
CA MET A 66 -12.77 12.35 -3.73
C MET A 66 -13.41 12.65 -5.09
N LYS A 67 -13.10 13.80 -5.69
CA LYS A 67 -13.69 14.26 -6.96
C LYS A 67 -12.71 14.26 -8.12
N ASP A 68 -11.42 14.08 -7.86
CA ASP A 68 -10.38 14.15 -8.90
C ASP A 68 -10.37 12.91 -9.79
N ASP A 69 -10.66 13.09 -11.06
CA ASP A 69 -10.80 12.01 -12.05
C ASP A 69 -9.52 11.18 -12.25
N LYS A 70 -8.33 11.80 -12.16
CA LYS A 70 -7.05 11.08 -12.26
C LYS A 70 -6.92 10.08 -11.12
N ASN A 71 -7.09 10.55 -9.87
CA ASN A 71 -6.95 9.74 -8.68
C ASN A 71 -8.06 8.66 -8.57
N GLN A 72 -9.28 8.98 -9.02
CA GLN A 72 -10.37 8.00 -9.10
C GLN A 72 -10.04 6.88 -10.10
N ARG A 73 -9.50 7.21 -11.29
CA ARG A 73 -9.07 6.22 -12.28
C ARG A 73 -7.92 5.35 -11.77
N GLU A 74 -6.90 5.95 -11.16
CA GLU A 74 -5.80 5.22 -10.55
C GLU A 74 -6.31 4.18 -9.55
N ASN A 75 -7.22 4.59 -8.66
CA ASN A 75 -7.81 3.70 -7.68
C ASN A 75 -8.65 2.59 -8.33
N MET A 76 -9.47 2.91 -9.33
CA MET A 76 -10.32 1.93 -10.03
C MET A 76 -9.51 0.88 -10.77
N LEU A 77 -8.37 1.22 -11.37
CA LEU A 77 -7.47 0.24 -11.99
C LEU A 77 -7.00 -0.83 -10.99
N VAL A 78 -6.73 -0.42 -9.74
CA VAL A 78 -6.36 -1.36 -8.68
C VAL A 78 -7.56 -2.21 -8.24
N VAL A 79 -8.75 -1.62 -8.12
CA VAL A 79 -10.00 -2.34 -7.81
C VAL A 79 -10.26 -3.42 -8.85
N GLU A 80 -10.23 -3.05 -10.12
CA GLU A 80 -10.50 -3.97 -11.25
C GLU A 80 -9.52 -5.14 -11.28
N ASP A 81 -8.22 -4.88 -11.10
CA ASP A 81 -7.19 -5.93 -11.04
C ASP A 81 -7.45 -6.89 -9.86
N ILE A 82 -7.76 -6.37 -8.67
CA ILE A 82 -8.07 -7.20 -7.49
C ILE A 82 -9.32 -8.05 -7.74
N CYS A 83 -10.39 -7.43 -8.22
CA CYS A 83 -11.67 -8.12 -8.48
C CYS A 83 -11.50 -9.22 -9.53
N GLN A 84 -10.82 -8.92 -10.64
CA GLN A 84 -10.56 -9.90 -11.69
C GLN A 84 -9.78 -11.11 -11.18
N ARG A 85 -8.80 -10.89 -10.31
CA ARG A 85 -7.97 -11.98 -9.77
C ARG A 85 -8.68 -12.83 -8.73
N LEU A 86 -9.58 -12.23 -7.95
CA LEU A 86 -10.34 -12.95 -6.94
C LEU A 86 -11.58 -13.65 -7.54
N GLN A 87 -11.97 -13.34 -8.77
CA GLN A 87 -13.21 -13.82 -9.37
C GLN A 87 -13.34 -15.35 -9.38
N SER A 88 -12.23 -16.08 -9.60
CA SER A 88 -12.25 -17.55 -9.58
C SER A 88 -12.32 -18.17 -8.18
N GLU A 89 -11.97 -17.41 -7.15
CA GLU A 89 -11.89 -17.86 -5.76
C GLU A 89 -13.08 -17.38 -4.92
N ALA A 90 -13.83 -16.41 -5.42
CA ALA A 90 -14.88 -15.68 -4.71
C ALA A 90 -16.28 -16.25 -5.02
N SER A 91 -17.08 -16.51 -3.98
CA SER A 91 -18.52 -16.77 -4.11
C SER A 91 -19.31 -15.47 -4.23
N THR A 92 -18.86 -14.42 -3.55
CA THR A 92 -19.41 -13.06 -3.61
C THR A 92 -18.28 -12.08 -3.72
N LEU A 93 -18.52 -10.90 -4.27
CA LEU A 93 -17.52 -9.84 -4.36
C LEU A 93 -18.19 -8.48 -4.31
N ASP A 94 -17.96 -7.75 -3.22
CA ASP A 94 -18.54 -6.46 -2.94
C ASP A 94 -17.45 -5.38 -2.87
N VAL A 95 -17.57 -4.34 -3.68
CA VAL A 95 -16.71 -3.15 -3.66
C VAL A 95 -17.44 -2.03 -2.94
N LEU A 96 -16.88 -1.60 -1.80
CA LEU A 96 -17.48 -0.53 -1.01
C LEU A 96 -17.17 0.87 -1.60
N PRO A 97 -17.98 1.88 -1.30
CA PRO A 97 -17.73 3.25 -1.70
C PRO A 97 -16.33 3.74 -1.30
N PRO A 98 -15.74 4.69 -2.05
CA PRO A 98 -14.44 5.25 -1.72
C PRO A 98 -14.46 6.00 -0.38
N GLN A 99 -13.35 5.93 0.32
CA GLN A 99 -13.10 6.65 1.57
C GLN A 99 -11.73 7.28 1.52
N VAL A 100 -11.53 8.39 2.22
CA VAL A 100 -10.20 8.99 2.39
C VAL A 100 -9.54 8.44 3.66
N VAL A 101 -8.33 7.93 3.50
CA VAL A 101 -7.46 7.55 4.63
C VAL A 101 -6.45 8.66 4.85
N ARG A 102 -6.61 9.38 5.94
CA ARG A 102 -5.70 10.46 6.34
C ARG A 102 -4.50 9.88 7.07
N LEU A 103 -3.31 10.17 6.56
CA LEU A 103 -2.02 9.88 7.18
C LEU A 103 -1.32 11.18 7.57
N ARG A 104 -0.17 11.10 8.20
CA ARG A 104 0.54 12.28 8.73
C ARG A 104 0.89 13.30 7.64
N LYS A 105 1.37 12.86 6.47
CA LYS A 105 1.87 13.72 5.38
C LYS A 105 1.06 13.64 4.09
N VAL A 106 0.26 12.62 3.94
CA VAL A 106 -0.55 12.38 2.74
C VAL A 106 -1.92 11.85 3.11
N GLN A 107 -2.86 11.93 2.16
CA GLN A 107 -4.16 11.28 2.21
C GLN A 107 -4.31 10.38 0.98
N HIS A 108 -4.97 9.24 1.13
CA HIS A 108 -5.18 8.28 0.05
C HIS A 108 -6.66 7.96 -0.14
N LEU A 109 -7.06 7.67 -1.38
CA LEU A 109 -8.32 6.99 -1.64
C LEU A 109 -8.20 5.51 -1.32
N ARG A 110 -9.21 4.98 -0.64
CA ARG A 110 -9.36 3.57 -0.33
C ARG A 110 -10.74 3.08 -0.72
N ARG A 111 -10.79 1.94 -1.43
CA ARG A 111 -12.00 1.13 -1.58
C ARG A 111 -11.77 -0.22 -0.93
N CYS A 112 -12.62 -0.57 0.04
CA CYS A 112 -12.61 -1.90 0.62
C CYS A 112 -13.32 -2.87 -0.33
N ILE A 113 -12.76 -4.08 -0.45
CA ILE A 113 -13.31 -5.16 -1.26
C ILE A 113 -13.51 -6.35 -0.33
N TRP A 114 -14.74 -6.79 -0.23
CA TRP A 114 -15.13 -7.89 0.62
C TRP A 114 -15.56 -9.06 -0.24
N THR A 115 -15.18 -10.25 0.16
CA THR A 115 -15.53 -11.48 -0.57
C THR A 115 -15.64 -12.64 0.40
N GLU A 116 -16.45 -13.62 0.03
CA GLU A 116 -16.47 -14.94 0.63
C GLU A 116 -15.74 -15.90 -0.32
N LEU A 117 -14.71 -16.57 0.18
CA LEU A 117 -13.92 -17.52 -0.58
C LEU A 117 -14.65 -18.88 -0.65
N ALA A 118 -14.74 -19.45 -1.84
CA ALA A 118 -15.31 -20.79 -2.04
C ALA A 118 -14.49 -21.87 -1.31
N ALA A 119 -13.17 -21.70 -1.27
CA ALA A 119 -12.24 -22.54 -0.51
C ALA A 119 -11.13 -21.65 0.11
N PRO A 120 -11.11 -21.46 1.45
CA PRO A 120 -10.11 -20.63 2.10
C PRO A 120 -8.70 -21.24 1.95
N ASP A 121 -7.82 -20.52 1.24
CA ASP A 121 -6.42 -20.89 1.03
C ASP A 121 -5.55 -19.63 1.02
N ASP A 122 -4.74 -19.44 2.06
CA ASP A 122 -3.86 -18.27 2.20
C ASP A 122 -2.74 -18.24 1.16
N SER A 123 -2.27 -19.40 0.67
CA SER A 123 -1.27 -19.49 -0.40
C SER A 123 -1.84 -18.97 -1.72
N ARG A 124 -3.07 -19.34 -2.03
CA ARG A 124 -3.79 -18.80 -3.19
C ARG A 124 -4.04 -17.32 -3.06
N CYS A 125 -4.50 -16.84 -1.90
CA CYS A 125 -4.67 -15.40 -1.65
C CYS A 125 -3.36 -14.64 -1.91
N LEU A 126 -2.22 -15.17 -1.46
CA LEU A 126 -0.93 -14.55 -1.71
C LEU A 126 -0.59 -14.50 -3.20
N LEU A 127 -0.71 -15.62 -3.91
CA LEU A 127 -0.42 -15.70 -5.36
C LEU A 127 -1.33 -14.80 -6.19
N GLN A 128 -2.60 -14.67 -5.81
CA GLN A 128 -3.56 -13.82 -6.51
C GLN A 128 -3.35 -12.32 -6.23
N LEU A 129 -3.13 -11.94 -4.99
CA LEU A 129 -3.10 -10.54 -4.61
C LEU A 129 -1.71 -9.89 -4.68
N GLN A 130 -0.62 -10.66 -4.55
CA GLN A 130 0.73 -10.11 -4.59
C GLN A 130 1.40 -10.28 -5.96
N PRO A 131 2.10 -9.24 -6.44
CA PRO A 131 2.00 -7.85 -6.05
C PRO A 131 0.70 -7.22 -6.54
N THR A 132 0.19 -6.19 -5.84
CA THR A 132 -0.97 -5.43 -6.32
C THR A 132 -0.60 -4.54 -7.51
N ALA A 133 -1.59 -4.13 -8.30
CA ALA A 133 -1.39 -3.16 -9.38
C ALA A 133 -0.83 -1.82 -8.86
N ALA A 134 -1.17 -1.43 -7.63
CA ALA A 134 -0.68 -0.20 -6.99
C ALA A 134 0.85 -0.14 -6.85
N VAL A 135 1.54 -1.29 -6.80
CA VAL A 135 3.00 -1.36 -6.65
C VAL A 135 3.73 -1.97 -7.84
N ALA A 136 3.04 -2.71 -8.69
CA ALA A 136 3.64 -3.44 -9.82
C ALA A 136 3.11 -3.01 -11.19
N GLY A 137 2.07 -2.17 -11.25
CA GLY A 137 1.49 -1.64 -12.47
C GLY A 137 0.70 -2.65 -13.29
N LEU A 138 0.09 -2.14 -14.37
CA LEU A 138 -0.70 -2.90 -15.37
C LEU A 138 -0.29 -2.48 -16.79
N PRO A 139 -0.38 -3.35 -17.81
CA PRO A 139 -0.57 -4.80 -17.73
C PRO A 139 0.57 -5.48 -16.98
N ARG A 140 0.25 -6.39 -16.07
CA ARG A 140 1.13 -6.88 -15.02
C ARG A 140 2.53 -7.31 -15.49
N ARG A 141 2.60 -8.20 -16.50
CA ARG A 141 3.89 -8.73 -17.01
C ARG A 141 4.74 -7.62 -17.65
N ALA A 142 4.12 -6.75 -18.44
CA ALA A 142 4.82 -5.66 -19.12
C ALA A 142 5.33 -4.62 -18.11
N ALA A 143 4.49 -4.24 -17.14
CA ALA A 143 4.85 -3.29 -16.08
C ALA A 143 5.97 -3.82 -15.19
N GLN A 144 5.91 -5.09 -14.76
CA GLN A 144 6.98 -5.72 -13.97
C GLN A 144 8.30 -5.80 -14.74
N ALA A 145 8.27 -6.19 -16.02
CA ALA A 145 9.47 -6.20 -16.87
C ALA A 145 10.06 -4.80 -17.05
N PHE A 146 9.21 -3.78 -17.20
CA PHE A 146 9.61 -2.38 -17.27
C PHE A 146 10.30 -1.92 -15.97
N ILE A 147 9.66 -2.18 -14.81
CA ILE A 147 10.20 -1.85 -13.49
C ILE A 147 11.57 -2.51 -13.29
N GLN A 148 11.68 -3.81 -13.56
CA GLN A 148 12.95 -4.54 -13.42
C GLN A 148 14.08 -3.98 -14.30
N ARG A 149 13.74 -3.47 -15.48
CA ARG A 149 14.72 -2.91 -16.41
C ARG A 149 15.14 -1.48 -16.05
N HIS A 150 14.24 -0.68 -15.51
CA HIS A 150 14.42 0.77 -15.39
C HIS A 150 14.65 1.27 -13.97
N GLU A 151 14.25 0.54 -12.93
CA GLU A 151 14.59 0.92 -11.57
C GLU A 151 16.10 0.70 -11.31
N PRO A 152 16.82 1.74 -10.83
CA PRO A 152 18.26 1.67 -10.65
C PRO A 152 18.69 0.94 -9.37
N PHE A 153 17.74 0.30 -8.66
CA PHE A 153 17.99 -0.40 -7.40
C PHE A 153 17.13 -1.66 -7.28
N SER A 154 17.56 -2.60 -6.47
CA SER A 154 16.74 -3.76 -6.09
C SER A 154 15.72 -3.36 -5.02
N ARG A 155 14.45 -3.71 -5.23
CA ARG A 155 13.39 -3.52 -4.24
C ARG A 155 13.56 -4.38 -2.99
N GLU A 156 14.25 -5.51 -3.12
CA GLU A 156 14.43 -6.49 -2.03
C GLU A 156 13.06 -6.83 -1.38
N TRP A 157 12.84 -6.44 -0.11
CA TRP A 157 11.58 -6.64 0.61
C TRP A 157 10.57 -5.51 0.41
N TYR A 158 10.98 -4.38 -0.17
CA TYR A 158 10.07 -3.26 -0.48
C TYR A 158 9.00 -3.69 -1.49
N ALA A 159 7.75 -3.29 -1.25
CA ALA A 159 6.57 -3.68 -2.03
C ALA A 159 6.26 -5.19 -2.00
N GLY A 160 6.92 -5.95 -1.11
CA GLY A 160 6.55 -7.30 -0.75
C GLY A 160 5.36 -7.32 0.21
N SER A 161 5.23 -8.38 0.99
CA SER A 161 4.18 -8.50 2.02
C SER A 161 4.75 -8.89 3.38
N ALA A 162 4.09 -8.42 4.43
CA ALA A 162 4.38 -8.81 5.80
C ALA A 162 3.06 -9.09 6.54
N GLY A 163 3.04 -10.13 7.37
CA GLY A 163 1.82 -10.49 8.05
C GLY A 163 1.94 -11.76 8.88
N TYR A 164 0.82 -12.35 9.20
CA TYR A 164 0.72 -13.63 9.90
C TYR A 164 -0.40 -14.48 9.33
N LEU A 165 -0.29 -15.78 9.52
CA LEU A 165 -1.32 -16.75 9.19
C LEU A 165 -1.53 -17.74 10.32
N SER A 166 -2.78 -18.18 10.46
CA SER A 166 -3.20 -19.27 11.32
C SER A 166 -4.38 -20.00 10.68
N LEU A 167 -4.81 -21.11 11.26
CA LEU A 167 -5.96 -21.86 10.76
C LEU A 167 -7.23 -21.02 10.70
N ALA A 168 -7.49 -20.22 11.73
CA ALA A 168 -8.72 -19.42 11.84
C ALA A 168 -8.68 -18.10 11.06
N GLN A 169 -7.51 -17.48 10.96
CA GLN A 169 -7.37 -16.15 10.37
C GLN A 169 -5.96 -15.89 9.84
N SER A 170 -5.90 -14.98 8.88
CA SER A 170 -4.65 -14.43 8.37
C SER A 170 -4.79 -12.92 8.14
N GLU A 171 -3.69 -12.18 8.23
CA GLU A 171 -3.67 -10.77 7.85
C GLU A 171 -2.29 -10.41 7.33
N PHE A 172 -2.26 -9.78 6.15
CA PHE A 172 -1.04 -9.31 5.50
C PHE A 172 -1.21 -7.86 5.05
N CYS A 173 -0.12 -7.11 5.12
CA CYS A 173 0.00 -5.76 4.58
C CYS A 173 1.03 -5.72 3.46
N VAL A 174 0.94 -4.72 2.58
CA VAL A 174 1.97 -4.45 1.58
C VAL A 174 3.14 -3.73 2.26
N ALA A 175 4.37 -4.20 2.07
CA ALA A 175 5.55 -3.71 2.76
C ALA A 175 6.06 -2.37 2.18
N LEU A 176 5.20 -1.35 2.29
CA LEU A 176 5.46 0.04 1.90
C LEU A 176 5.89 0.88 3.10
N ARG A 177 6.26 2.14 2.82
CA ARG A 177 6.71 3.08 3.87
C ARG A 177 7.71 2.40 4.77
N SER A 178 8.73 1.84 4.17
CA SER A 178 9.66 0.93 4.79
C SER A 178 11.10 1.42 4.69
N ALA A 179 11.93 0.86 5.53
CA ALA A 179 13.35 1.15 5.57
C ALA A 179 14.16 -0.12 5.84
N LYS A 180 15.36 -0.16 5.29
CA LYS A 180 16.37 -1.17 5.56
C LYS A 180 17.51 -0.55 6.36
N VAL A 181 17.81 -1.13 7.49
CA VAL A 181 19.05 -0.88 8.24
C VAL A 181 20.10 -1.89 7.77
N ASN A 182 21.27 -1.40 7.44
CA ASN A 182 22.43 -2.22 7.15
C ASN A 182 23.67 -1.57 7.78
N HIS A 183 24.05 -2.04 8.94
CA HIS A 183 25.11 -1.47 9.80
C HIS A 183 24.77 -0.02 10.21
N ASP A 184 25.52 0.94 9.71
CA ASP A 184 25.39 2.39 9.93
C ASP A 184 24.55 3.09 8.85
N THR A 185 24.10 2.36 7.86
CA THR A 185 23.33 2.88 6.73
C THR A 185 21.83 2.61 6.91
N LEU A 186 21.02 3.62 6.64
CA LEU A 186 19.56 3.52 6.56
C LEU A 186 19.10 3.87 5.16
N ARG A 187 18.45 2.91 4.48
CA ARG A 187 17.81 3.12 3.18
C ARG A 187 16.30 3.24 3.36
N LEU A 188 15.73 4.36 2.93
CA LEU A 188 14.28 4.57 2.88
C LEU A 188 13.74 4.20 1.51
N TYR A 189 12.54 3.60 1.48
CA TYR A 189 11.85 3.23 0.24
C TYR A 189 10.54 4.01 0.11
N ALA A 190 10.35 4.62 -1.03
CA ALA A 190 9.09 5.27 -1.42
C ALA A 190 8.89 5.16 -2.93
N GLY A 191 7.66 5.29 -3.41
CA GLY A 191 7.30 5.25 -4.83
C GLY A 191 5.95 5.90 -5.07
N ALA A 192 5.69 6.24 -6.32
CA ALA A 192 4.40 6.76 -6.81
C ALA A 192 3.83 5.87 -7.90
N GLY A 193 2.50 5.88 -8.06
CA GLY A 193 1.80 5.21 -9.15
C GLY A 193 1.76 6.11 -10.39
N ILE A 194 2.31 5.63 -11.51
CA ILE A 194 2.31 6.39 -12.76
C ILE A 194 1.15 5.93 -13.63
N VAL A 195 0.27 6.84 -13.97
CA VAL A 195 -0.90 6.61 -14.83
C VAL A 195 -0.98 7.66 -15.94
N SER A 196 -1.87 7.47 -16.90
CA SER A 196 -2.14 8.49 -17.92
C SER A 196 -2.58 9.81 -17.27
N GLY A 197 -1.89 10.89 -17.58
CA GLY A 197 -2.08 12.21 -16.96
C GLY A 197 -1.21 12.48 -15.74
N SER A 198 -0.30 11.57 -15.35
CA SER A 198 0.72 11.85 -14.35
C SER A 198 1.70 12.92 -14.85
N ASP A 199 2.01 13.87 -13.96
CA ASP A 199 3.05 14.87 -14.14
C ASP A 199 4.30 14.48 -13.34
N ALA A 200 5.45 14.46 -13.98
CA ALA A 200 6.69 13.94 -13.39
C ALA A 200 7.10 14.69 -12.10
N GLN A 201 6.89 16.01 -12.05
CA GLN A 201 7.26 16.82 -10.89
C GLN A 201 6.31 16.57 -9.71
N GLN A 202 5.02 16.43 -9.98
CA GLN A 202 4.02 16.11 -8.96
C GLN A 202 4.24 14.71 -8.39
N GLU A 203 4.52 13.70 -9.23
CA GLU A 203 4.81 12.34 -8.79
C GLU A 203 6.09 12.29 -7.95
N TRP A 204 7.12 13.05 -8.32
CA TRP A 204 8.34 13.16 -7.51
C TRP A 204 8.08 13.80 -6.14
N GLN A 205 7.27 14.87 -6.11
CA GLN A 205 6.86 15.49 -4.85
C GLN A 205 6.06 14.53 -3.96
N GLU A 206 5.26 13.67 -4.56
CA GLU A 206 4.53 12.62 -3.84
C GLU A 206 5.51 11.62 -3.19
N ILE A 207 6.54 11.17 -3.92
CA ILE A 207 7.61 10.30 -3.39
C ILE A 207 8.29 10.96 -2.18
N ASP A 208 8.66 12.22 -2.29
CA ASP A 208 9.29 12.99 -1.21
C ASP A 208 8.38 13.10 0.03
N ASN A 209 7.11 13.39 -0.16
CA ASN A 209 6.12 13.46 0.91
C ASN A 209 5.95 12.10 1.62
N LYS A 210 5.95 11.02 0.86
CA LYS A 210 5.90 9.64 1.38
C LYS A 210 7.15 9.30 2.20
N ALA A 211 8.33 9.63 1.70
CA ALA A 211 9.60 9.41 2.40
C ALA A 211 9.73 10.28 3.67
N ALA A 212 9.26 11.53 3.62
CA ALA A 212 9.30 12.46 4.74
C ALA A 212 8.52 11.94 5.96
N GLY A 213 7.46 11.15 5.75
CA GLY A 213 6.70 10.51 6.83
C GLY A 213 7.55 9.58 7.70
N LEU A 214 8.45 8.81 7.08
CA LEU A 214 9.41 7.95 7.79
C LEU A 214 10.59 8.74 8.34
N ARG A 215 11.17 9.64 7.53
CA ARG A 215 12.33 10.45 7.94
C ARG A 215 12.05 11.26 9.20
N SER A 216 10.86 11.83 9.33
CA SER A 216 10.48 12.63 10.50
C SER A 216 10.32 11.83 11.80
N LEU A 217 10.34 10.50 11.76
CA LEU A 217 10.36 9.62 12.94
C LEU A 217 11.77 9.29 13.41
N LEU A 218 12.76 9.52 12.56
CA LEU A 218 14.16 9.20 12.79
C LEU A 218 14.97 10.45 13.21
N CYS A 219 14.56 11.61 12.70
CA CYS A 219 15.12 12.91 13.05
C CYS A 219 13.97 13.80 13.56
N PRO A 220 13.65 13.73 14.86
CA PRO A 220 12.58 14.53 15.47
C PRO A 220 12.89 16.03 15.48
#